data_5217328e3600602872b73222b273518a
#
_entry.id   5217328e3600602872b73222b273518a
#
_cell.length_a   1.000
_cell.length_b   1.000
_cell.length_c   1.000
_cell.angle_alpha   90.00
_cell.angle_beta   90.00
_cell.angle_gamma   90.00
#
_symmetry.space_group_name_H-M   'P 1'
#
loop_
_entity.id
_entity.type
_entity.pdbx_description
1 polymer ?
#
loop_
_entity_poly.entity_id
_entity_poly.type
_entity_poly.pdbx_seq_one_letter_code
_entity_poly.pdbx_strand_id
1 'polypeptide(L)'
;MADLTPFLDKLKSHLSIDAVVGEKVRLESKGNRMWGLCPFHAENTPSFTVSVDRGSYKCFGCGAFGDIISFVRETEGLEFFEAVRVLADQAGLDMPQQFSQQDSQKSALKVQAREALQIARRYYAELLAGPEGAGARKYLEDRKVPPESWAHFGLGWAPRNRQDLLGLLRQNDIDVEAAELAGLALRVEGTNEIKARFWERLMFPISDSGGRTLGFSGRYLPGSFAEGKKMGKYINSPEGPLFPKRRLLFGVDKLQTGLRNQPEAPIVICEGNLDVMQLHNIGQTTSLAALGTAFTDDHSRILVRYDRPVVLLFDPDTAGAKAAFSAGRILVAEGVDVRVARLPDGCDPADMVANGDKTLLNKAISDSWDILKWRLDTWSNKSDLSQAAVKDKAAREMAEWITTTPSPVIAETWEREAASFLAISQDTLRRLYDPHKEVQPAMPATHTHHNNSLNNTEILQQNEREIIGTLLIDPSVYSFLRPELDVLKLSDPSTHSLLQWIRLQRDQGISYNLTSALAQFDNDEQHKWLDSLRHQTITDPRLALERALSALPANTESHQVSNGKPMTLEDLAKLSRKISVTPNDTPEQP
;
A
#
# COMPACT_ATOMS: atom_id res chain seq x y z
N MET A 1 -29.81 -15.47 3.19
CA MET A 1 -28.62 -15.74 4.01
C MET A 1 -29.04 -15.58 5.46
N ALA A 2 -28.71 -16.54 6.32
CA ALA A 2 -29.03 -16.40 7.74
C ALA A 2 -28.19 -15.25 8.33
N ASP A 3 -28.81 -14.45 9.20
CA ASP A 3 -28.19 -13.30 9.83
C ASP A 3 -27.18 -13.78 10.91
N LEU A 4 -25.89 -13.51 10.68
CA LEU A 4 -24.80 -13.83 11.61
C LEU A 4 -24.62 -12.75 12.69
N THR A 5 -25.22 -11.59 12.52
CA THR A 5 -25.04 -10.42 13.38
C THR A 5 -25.26 -10.73 14.87
N PRO A 6 -26.32 -11.45 15.29
CA PRO A 6 -26.54 -11.74 16.71
C PRO A 6 -25.44 -12.62 17.33
N PHE A 7 -24.85 -13.53 16.53
CA PHE A 7 -23.75 -14.35 16.99
C PHE A 7 -22.46 -13.55 17.13
N LEU A 8 -22.19 -12.67 16.14
CA LEU A 8 -21.02 -11.79 16.19
C LEU A 8 -21.07 -10.82 17.37
N ASP A 9 -22.24 -10.27 17.66
CA ASP A 9 -22.44 -9.39 18.81
C ASP A 9 -22.22 -10.15 20.14
N LYS A 10 -22.73 -11.37 20.23
CA LYS A 10 -22.49 -12.25 21.38
C LYS A 10 -20.99 -12.56 21.52
N LEU A 11 -20.30 -12.90 20.43
CA LEU A 11 -18.88 -13.17 20.41
C LEU A 11 -18.07 -11.97 20.91
N LYS A 12 -18.35 -10.78 20.39
CA LYS A 12 -17.70 -9.52 20.79
C LYS A 12 -17.99 -9.14 22.25
N SER A 13 -19.12 -9.58 22.81
CA SER A 13 -19.44 -9.37 24.22
C SER A 13 -18.69 -10.31 25.17
N HIS A 14 -18.21 -11.47 24.69
CA HIS A 14 -17.49 -12.46 25.49
C HIS A 14 -15.98 -12.27 25.47
N LEU A 15 -15.45 -11.63 24.43
CA LEU A 15 -14.02 -11.41 24.26
C LEU A 15 -13.72 -9.91 24.23
N SER A 16 -12.94 -9.43 25.18
CA SER A 16 -12.47 -8.05 25.14
C SER A 16 -11.34 -7.89 24.14
N ILE A 17 -11.32 -6.78 23.42
CA ILE A 17 -10.34 -6.54 22.35
C ILE A 17 -8.90 -6.45 22.89
N ASP A 18 -8.71 -5.93 24.07
CA ASP A 18 -7.40 -5.84 24.73
C ASP A 18 -6.85 -7.21 25.11
N ALA A 19 -7.70 -8.16 25.50
CA ALA A 19 -7.30 -9.55 25.74
C ALA A 19 -6.83 -10.22 24.44
N VAL A 20 -7.65 -10.15 23.38
CA VAL A 20 -7.32 -10.76 22.08
C VAL A 20 -6.06 -10.14 21.47
N VAL A 21 -5.94 -8.82 21.50
CA VAL A 21 -4.77 -8.11 20.99
C VAL A 21 -3.54 -8.36 21.87
N GLY A 22 -3.73 -8.43 23.18
CA GLY A 22 -2.66 -8.62 24.16
C GLY A 22 -1.90 -9.94 24.01
N GLU A 23 -2.49 -10.95 23.35
CA GLU A 23 -1.79 -12.20 23.01
C GLU A 23 -0.64 -12.00 22.00
N LYS A 24 -0.72 -10.96 21.16
CA LYS A 24 0.24 -10.68 20.08
C LYS A 24 1.02 -9.39 20.29
N VAL A 25 0.44 -8.42 20.99
CA VAL A 25 0.98 -7.06 21.15
C VAL A 25 1.08 -6.74 22.63
N ARG A 26 2.28 -6.35 23.08
CA ARG A 26 2.45 -5.82 24.43
C ARG A 26 1.77 -4.45 24.50
N LEU A 27 0.68 -4.37 25.27
CA LEU A 27 -0.11 -3.16 25.45
C LEU A 27 0.24 -2.45 26.76
N GLU A 28 0.37 -1.12 26.69
CA GLU A 28 0.57 -0.24 27.84
C GLU A 28 -0.60 0.75 27.93
N SER A 29 -1.17 0.92 29.12
CA SER A 29 -2.28 1.85 29.33
C SER A 29 -1.78 3.30 29.33
N LYS A 30 -2.40 4.15 28.48
CA LYS A 30 -2.16 5.60 28.44
C LYS A 30 -3.50 6.34 28.32
N GLY A 31 -3.99 6.86 29.44
CA GLY A 31 -5.31 7.50 29.50
C GLY A 31 -6.45 6.50 29.23
N ASN A 32 -7.32 6.81 28.30
CA ASN A 32 -8.51 6.00 27.98
C ASN A 32 -8.24 4.96 26.87
N ARG A 33 -6.98 4.71 26.50
CA ARG A 33 -6.57 3.77 25.45
C ARG A 33 -5.36 2.96 25.86
N MET A 34 -5.24 1.79 25.28
CA MET A 34 -4.03 1.00 25.38
C MET A 34 -3.17 1.21 24.14
N TRP A 35 -1.86 1.28 24.32
CA TRP A 35 -0.89 1.56 23.27
C TRP A 35 0.12 0.44 23.15
N GLY A 36 0.56 0.13 21.94
CA GLY A 36 1.59 -0.86 21.66
C GLY A 36 2.26 -0.63 20.32
N LEU A 37 3.29 -1.42 20.02
CA LEU A 37 3.89 -1.46 18.69
C LEU A 37 2.94 -2.19 17.73
N CYS A 38 2.78 -1.65 16.54
CA CYS A 38 1.87 -2.20 15.55
C CYS A 38 2.34 -3.59 15.06
N PRO A 39 1.45 -4.59 15.01
CA PRO A 39 1.79 -5.89 14.45
C PRO A 39 1.77 -5.91 12.91
N PHE A 40 1.23 -4.85 12.27
CA PHE A 40 1.01 -4.80 10.83
C PHE A 40 2.07 -4.01 10.07
N HIS A 41 2.89 -3.18 10.75
CA HIS A 41 4.02 -2.47 10.16
C HIS A 41 5.17 -2.34 11.16
N ALA A 42 6.37 -2.09 10.67
CA ALA A 42 7.55 -1.90 11.51
C ALA A 42 7.57 -0.49 12.10
N GLU A 43 7.64 -0.38 13.43
CA GLU A 43 7.80 0.88 14.13
C GLU A 43 8.61 0.70 15.42
N ASN A 44 9.28 1.76 15.87
CA ASN A 44 10.01 1.79 17.12
C ASN A 44 9.29 2.60 18.22
N THR A 45 8.31 3.38 17.84
CA THR A 45 7.46 4.17 18.75
C THR A 45 6.03 3.67 18.66
N PRO A 46 5.36 3.40 19.80
CA PRO A 46 3.99 2.88 19.77
C PRO A 46 3.03 3.83 19.07
N SER A 47 2.44 3.40 17.96
CA SER A 47 1.37 4.09 17.25
C SER A 47 0.07 3.29 17.15
N PHE A 48 0.11 2.02 17.58
CA PHE A 48 -1.05 1.14 17.60
C PHE A 48 -1.85 1.35 18.90
N THR A 49 -3.14 1.62 18.77
CA THR A 49 -4.03 1.89 19.89
C THR A 49 -5.20 0.93 19.92
N VAL A 50 -5.61 0.55 21.14
CA VAL A 50 -6.80 -0.25 21.40
C VAL A 50 -7.75 0.55 22.29
N SER A 51 -9.00 0.67 21.86
CA SER A 51 -10.10 1.24 22.63
C SER A 51 -11.03 0.12 23.10
N VAL A 52 -10.96 -0.21 24.38
CA VAL A 52 -11.78 -1.29 24.95
C VAL A 52 -13.26 -0.93 24.86
N ASP A 53 -13.63 0.31 25.19
CA ASP A 53 -15.01 0.80 25.16
C ASP A 53 -15.67 0.72 23.79
N ARG A 54 -14.85 0.87 22.71
CA ARG A 54 -15.33 0.80 21.32
C ARG A 54 -15.16 -0.57 20.70
N GLY A 55 -14.50 -1.50 21.35
CA GLY A 55 -14.17 -2.81 20.79
C GLY A 55 -13.33 -2.73 19.51
N SER A 56 -12.46 -1.71 19.36
CA SER A 56 -11.72 -1.45 18.12
C SER A 56 -10.27 -1.09 18.35
N TYR A 57 -9.43 -1.43 17.37
CA TYR A 57 -8.05 -0.95 17.30
C TYR A 57 -7.86 0.05 16.17
N LYS A 58 -6.85 0.90 16.29
CA LYS A 58 -6.37 1.78 15.22
C LYS A 58 -4.86 1.99 15.35
N CYS A 59 -4.15 1.83 14.25
CA CYS A 59 -2.76 2.26 14.12
C CYS A 59 -2.71 3.64 13.47
N PHE A 60 -2.03 4.59 14.12
CA PHE A 60 -1.83 5.93 13.56
C PHE A 60 -0.65 6.00 12.59
N GLY A 61 0.23 4.98 12.59
CA GLY A 61 1.34 4.87 11.64
C GLY A 61 0.89 4.36 10.26
N CYS A 62 0.29 3.16 10.20
CA CYS A 62 -0.08 2.53 8.93
C CYS A 62 -1.58 2.62 8.60
N GLY A 63 -2.40 3.25 9.44
CA GLY A 63 -3.84 3.37 9.22
C GLY A 63 -4.66 2.09 9.46
N ALA A 64 -4.05 0.96 9.85
CA ALA A 64 -4.77 -0.27 10.14
C ALA A 64 -5.85 -0.03 11.21
N PHE A 65 -7.07 -0.49 10.94
CA PHE A 65 -8.23 -0.29 11.79
C PHE A 65 -9.16 -1.49 11.73
N GLY A 66 -9.77 -1.85 12.86
CA GLY A 66 -10.73 -2.94 12.89
C GLY A 66 -11.19 -3.33 14.30
N ASP A 67 -11.93 -4.43 14.36
CA ASP A 67 -12.39 -5.09 15.57
C ASP A 67 -11.58 -6.38 15.85
N ILE A 68 -11.98 -7.18 16.85
CA ILE A 68 -11.33 -8.44 17.20
C ILE A 68 -11.25 -9.42 16.02
N ILE A 69 -12.30 -9.45 15.18
CA ILE A 69 -12.34 -10.37 14.03
C ILE A 69 -11.36 -9.90 12.96
N SER A 70 -11.35 -8.62 12.66
CA SER A 70 -10.39 -8.01 11.73
C SER A 70 -8.95 -8.21 12.20
N PHE A 71 -8.69 -8.05 13.51
CA PHE A 71 -7.38 -8.26 14.10
C PHE A 71 -6.88 -9.69 13.91
N VAL A 72 -7.69 -10.69 14.27
CA VAL A 72 -7.33 -12.11 14.14
C VAL A 72 -7.18 -12.49 12.66
N ARG A 73 -8.05 -11.98 11.78
CA ARG A 73 -7.91 -12.19 10.33
C ARG A 73 -6.56 -11.71 9.79
N GLU A 74 -6.18 -10.51 10.13
CA GLU A 74 -4.95 -9.90 9.61
C GLU A 74 -3.68 -10.48 10.25
N THR A 75 -3.68 -10.72 11.56
CA THR A 75 -2.51 -11.29 12.25
C THR A 75 -2.31 -12.77 11.99
N GLU A 76 -3.39 -13.52 11.83
CA GLU A 76 -3.37 -14.97 11.62
C GLU A 76 -3.51 -15.35 10.13
N GLY A 77 -3.84 -14.38 9.25
CA GLY A 77 -4.10 -14.60 7.82
C GLY A 77 -5.30 -15.53 7.60
N LEU A 78 -6.33 -15.36 8.40
CA LEU A 78 -7.52 -16.20 8.37
C LEU A 78 -8.62 -15.55 7.51
N GLU A 79 -9.46 -16.38 6.90
CA GLU A 79 -10.72 -15.90 6.33
C GLU A 79 -11.72 -15.53 7.44
N PHE A 80 -12.75 -14.78 7.09
CA PHE A 80 -13.73 -14.26 8.07
C PHE A 80 -14.29 -15.35 8.98
N PHE A 81 -14.79 -16.45 8.42
CA PHE A 81 -15.37 -17.55 9.19
C PHE A 81 -14.35 -18.34 10.00
N GLU A 82 -13.11 -18.43 9.53
CA GLU A 82 -12.01 -19.06 10.26
C GLU A 82 -11.67 -18.25 11.52
N ALA A 83 -11.56 -16.91 11.38
CA ALA A 83 -11.31 -16.03 12.51
C ALA A 83 -12.47 -16.04 13.53
N VAL A 84 -13.71 -16.04 13.03
CA VAL A 84 -14.91 -16.16 13.89
C VAL A 84 -14.91 -17.47 14.67
N ARG A 85 -14.47 -18.58 14.05
CA ARG A 85 -14.37 -19.88 14.74
C ARG A 85 -13.29 -19.87 15.82
N VAL A 86 -12.09 -19.40 15.50
CA VAL A 86 -11.00 -19.29 16.49
C VAL A 86 -11.46 -18.49 17.70
N LEU A 87 -12.11 -17.36 17.46
CA LEU A 87 -12.64 -16.52 18.53
C LEU A 87 -13.83 -17.19 19.27
N ALA A 88 -14.67 -17.96 18.58
CA ALA A 88 -15.77 -18.71 19.19
C ALA A 88 -15.26 -19.82 20.12
N ASP A 89 -14.24 -20.57 19.67
CA ASP A 89 -13.57 -21.58 20.47
C ASP A 89 -12.91 -20.95 21.73
N GLN A 90 -12.26 -19.80 21.57
CA GLN A 90 -11.67 -19.02 22.66
C GLN A 90 -12.73 -18.49 23.65
N ALA A 91 -13.91 -18.12 23.13
CA ALA A 91 -15.04 -17.66 23.94
C ALA A 91 -15.87 -18.81 24.56
N GLY A 92 -15.60 -20.06 24.20
CA GLY A 92 -16.42 -21.22 24.59
C GLY A 92 -17.84 -21.19 24.00
N LEU A 93 -17.99 -20.60 22.79
CA LEU A 93 -19.26 -20.48 22.10
C LEU A 93 -19.36 -21.44 20.91
N ASP A 94 -20.45 -22.21 20.85
CA ASP A 94 -20.71 -23.06 19.71
C ASP A 94 -21.12 -22.23 18.49
N MET A 95 -20.52 -22.53 17.33
CA MET A 95 -20.90 -21.94 16.05
C MET A 95 -22.32 -22.30 15.67
N PRO A 96 -23.14 -21.38 15.13
CA PRO A 96 -24.49 -21.69 14.69
C PRO A 96 -24.50 -22.81 13.65
N GLN A 97 -25.38 -23.81 13.84
CA GLN A 97 -25.43 -25.06 13.03
C GLN A 97 -25.54 -24.83 11.52
N GLN A 98 -26.18 -23.76 11.08
CA GLN A 98 -26.35 -23.43 9.67
C GLN A 98 -25.04 -23.02 8.96
N PHE A 99 -23.98 -22.73 9.70
CA PHE A 99 -22.63 -22.42 9.18
C PHE A 99 -21.64 -23.57 9.44
N SER A 100 -22.10 -24.70 10.01
CA SER A 100 -21.21 -25.65 10.66
C SER A 100 -20.68 -26.79 9.80
N GLN A 101 -21.39 -27.30 8.78
CA GLN A 101 -20.93 -28.53 8.10
C GLN A 101 -20.07 -28.28 6.85
N GLN A 102 -20.49 -27.47 5.90
CA GLN A 102 -19.68 -27.23 4.69
C GLN A 102 -18.48 -26.31 4.95
N ASP A 103 -18.67 -25.29 5.77
CA ASP A 103 -17.57 -24.37 6.13
C ASP A 103 -16.60 -25.02 7.11
N SER A 104 -17.08 -25.97 7.93
CA SER A 104 -16.24 -26.79 8.80
C SER A 104 -15.30 -27.71 8.02
N GLN A 105 -15.81 -28.40 7.01
CA GLN A 105 -14.97 -29.27 6.14
C GLN A 105 -13.95 -28.45 5.35
N LYS A 106 -14.36 -27.32 4.76
CA LYS A 106 -13.44 -26.44 4.02
C LYS A 106 -12.36 -25.85 4.92
N SER A 107 -12.72 -25.47 6.16
CA SER A 107 -11.77 -24.94 7.13
C SER A 107 -10.80 -26.00 7.60
N ALA A 108 -11.27 -27.23 7.93
CA ALA A 108 -10.41 -28.36 8.29
C ALA A 108 -9.42 -28.70 7.15
N LEU A 109 -9.91 -28.68 5.90
CA LEU A 109 -9.07 -28.91 4.73
C LEU A 109 -7.97 -27.84 4.59
N LYS A 110 -8.27 -26.57 4.84
CA LYS A 110 -7.28 -25.50 4.82
C LYS A 110 -6.25 -25.65 5.95
N VAL A 111 -6.67 -26.08 7.14
CA VAL A 111 -5.74 -26.33 8.26
C VAL A 111 -4.78 -27.46 7.88
N GLN A 112 -5.27 -28.59 7.39
CA GLN A 112 -4.44 -29.69 6.91
C GLN A 112 -3.52 -29.23 5.75
N ALA A 113 -4.00 -28.41 4.83
CA ALA A 113 -3.19 -27.91 3.72
C ALA A 113 -2.04 -26.99 4.21
N ARG A 114 -2.27 -26.17 5.23
CA ARG A 114 -1.19 -25.38 5.88
C ARG A 114 -0.19 -26.27 6.59
N GLU A 115 -0.64 -27.32 7.26
CA GLU A 115 0.23 -28.31 7.89
C GLU A 115 1.06 -29.06 6.85
N ALA A 116 0.45 -29.48 5.74
CA ALA A 116 1.15 -30.09 4.62
C ALA A 116 2.28 -29.20 4.07
N LEU A 117 2.08 -27.88 3.99
CA LEU A 117 3.12 -26.93 3.59
C LEU A 117 4.29 -26.90 4.58
N GLN A 118 4.03 -26.97 5.89
CA GLN A 118 5.09 -27.02 6.89
C GLN A 118 5.86 -28.34 6.86
N ILE A 119 5.18 -29.46 6.66
CA ILE A 119 5.81 -30.78 6.49
C ILE A 119 6.69 -30.76 5.25
N ALA A 120 6.17 -30.28 4.11
CA ALA A 120 6.92 -30.19 2.85
C ALA A 120 8.14 -29.28 2.97
N ARG A 121 8.03 -28.14 3.67
CA ARG A 121 9.15 -27.24 3.92
C ARG A 121 10.29 -27.93 4.66
N ARG A 122 9.99 -28.63 5.74
CA ARG A 122 10.99 -29.38 6.51
C ARG A 122 11.61 -30.49 5.67
N TYR A 123 10.78 -31.28 5.03
CA TYR A 123 11.21 -32.37 4.17
C TYR A 123 12.17 -31.91 3.06
N TYR A 124 11.82 -30.86 2.33
CA TYR A 124 12.69 -30.35 1.26
C TYR A 124 14.00 -29.78 1.83
N ALA A 125 13.98 -29.13 2.99
CA ALA A 125 15.19 -28.60 3.62
C ALA A 125 16.13 -29.75 4.07
N GLU A 126 15.60 -30.83 4.64
CA GLU A 126 16.35 -32.04 5.01
C GLU A 126 16.98 -32.70 3.78
N LEU A 127 16.25 -32.79 2.67
CA LEU A 127 16.79 -33.33 1.44
C LEU A 127 17.88 -32.44 0.82
N LEU A 128 17.78 -31.12 0.93
CA LEU A 128 18.84 -30.22 0.50
C LEU A 128 20.11 -30.45 1.32
N ALA A 129 19.99 -30.67 2.61
CA ALA A 129 21.13 -30.94 3.51
C ALA A 129 21.71 -32.36 3.30
N GLY A 130 20.87 -33.31 2.89
CA GLY A 130 21.23 -34.72 2.67
C GLY A 130 21.99 -35.00 1.37
N PRO A 131 22.32 -36.28 1.11
CA PRO A 131 23.03 -36.70 -0.10
C PRO A 131 22.35 -36.30 -1.40
N GLU A 132 21.01 -36.39 -1.44
CA GLU A 132 20.17 -36.13 -2.62
C GLU A 132 20.24 -34.68 -3.08
N GLY A 133 20.49 -33.73 -2.15
CA GLY A 133 20.66 -32.32 -2.42
C GLY A 133 22.06 -31.91 -2.92
N ALA A 134 23.00 -32.84 -3.07
CA ALA A 134 24.39 -32.51 -3.43
C ALA A 134 24.50 -31.67 -4.72
N GLY A 135 23.73 -32.02 -5.75
CA GLY A 135 23.68 -31.25 -7.01
C GLY A 135 23.13 -29.84 -6.83
N ALA A 136 22.12 -29.68 -5.97
CA ALA A 136 21.54 -28.39 -5.68
C ALA A 136 22.48 -27.50 -4.83
N ARG A 137 23.16 -28.10 -3.85
CA ARG A 137 24.18 -27.38 -3.08
C ARG A 137 25.33 -26.90 -3.97
N LYS A 138 25.86 -27.79 -4.83
CA LYS A 138 26.89 -27.41 -5.80
C LYS A 138 26.44 -26.25 -6.69
N TYR A 139 25.19 -26.29 -7.20
CA TYR A 139 24.64 -25.21 -8.01
C TYR A 139 24.62 -23.86 -7.23
N LEU A 140 24.22 -23.89 -5.94
CA LEU A 140 24.21 -22.70 -5.09
C LEU A 140 25.62 -22.20 -4.80
N GLU A 141 26.57 -23.10 -4.56
CA GLU A 141 27.99 -22.77 -4.38
C GLU A 141 28.61 -22.16 -5.65
N ASP A 142 28.33 -22.72 -6.81
CA ASP A 142 28.77 -22.19 -8.11
C ASP A 142 28.22 -20.78 -8.37
N ARG A 143 27.00 -20.51 -7.88
CA ARG A 143 26.35 -19.19 -7.87
C ARG A 143 26.78 -18.27 -6.71
N LYS A 144 27.73 -18.69 -5.89
CA LYS A 144 28.24 -17.94 -4.74
C LYS A 144 27.15 -17.57 -3.71
N VAL A 145 26.11 -18.40 -3.58
CA VAL A 145 25.09 -18.27 -2.53
C VAL A 145 25.58 -19.03 -1.30
N PRO A 146 25.90 -18.36 -0.17
CA PRO A 146 26.47 -19.02 0.98
C PRO A 146 25.44 -19.87 1.75
N PRO A 147 25.89 -20.93 2.46
CA PRO A 147 25.00 -21.85 3.19
C PRO A 147 24.09 -21.16 4.21
N GLU A 148 24.53 -20.07 4.83
CA GLU A 148 23.74 -19.28 5.77
C GLU A 148 22.48 -18.72 5.11
N SER A 149 22.59 -18.33 3.82
CA SER A 149 21.43 -17.85 3.04
C SER A 149 20.46 -18.97 2.73
N TRP A 150 20.92 -20.22 2.52
CA TRP A 150 20.01 -21.33 2.28
C TRP A 150 19.10 -21.57 3.49
N ALA A 151 19.69 -21.56 4.70
CA ALA A 151 18.95 -21.68 5.95
C ALA A 151 18.04 -20.47 6.21
N HIS A 152 18.57 -19.24 5.98
CA HIS A 152 17.83 -18.00 6.18
C HIS A 152 16.56 -17.92 5.33
N PHE A 153 16.63 -18.35 4.07
CA PHE A 153 15.47 -18.40 3.16
C PHE A 153 14.73 -19.74 3.20
N GLY A 154 15.23 -20.73 3.95
CA GLY A 154 14.61 -22.03 4.10
C GLY A 154 14.60 -22.85 2.82
N LEU A 155 15.66 -22.77 2.00
CA LEU A 155 15.75 -23.50 0.75
C LEU A 155 15.62 -25.01 0.95
N GLY A 156 15.17 -25.72 -0.10
CA GLY A 156 15.03 -27.15 -0.09
C GLY A 156 15.32 -27.80 -1.44
N TRP A 157 15.30 -29.12 -1.46
CA TRP A 157 15.41 -29.91 -2.67
C TRP A 157 14.20 -30.84 -2.84
N ALA A 158 13.49 -30.74 -3.93
CA ALA A 158 12.44 -31.68 -4.31
C ALA A 158 13.08 -32.86 -5.08
N PRO A 159 12.98 -34.12 -4.59
CA PRO A 159 13.65 -35.24 -5.17
C PRO A 159 12.99 -35.67 -6.48
N ARG A 160 13.65 -36.56 -7.22
CA ARG A 160 13.12 -37.10 -8.47
C ARG A 160 11.90 -38.02 -8.24
N ASN A 161 11.89 -38.75 -7.13
CA ASN A 161 10.76 -39.59 -6.77
C ASN A 161 9.58 -38.77 -6.26
N ARG A 162 8.52 -38.76 -7.04
CA ARG A 162 7.31 -37.94 -6.77
C ARG A 162 6.35 -38.59 -5.77
N GLN A 163 6.65 -39.77 -5.27
CA GLN A 163 5.79 -40.47 -4.29
C GLN A 163 6.27 -40.27 -2.83
N ASP A 164 7.54 -39.92 -2.63
CA ASP A 164 8.11 -39.83 -1.28
C ASP A 164 7.40 -38.79 -0.42
N LEU A 165 7.21 -37.55 -0.94
CA LEU A 165 6.46 -36.53 -0.25
C LEU A 165 5.01 -36.96 0.04
N LEU A 166 4.33 -37.58 -0.93
CA LEU A 166 2.95 -38.03 -0.74
C LEU A 166 2.85 -39.16 0.31
N GLY A 167 3.87 -40.02 0.38
CA GLY A 167 3.99 -41.01 1.45
C GLY A 167 4.14 -40.39 2.82
N LEU A 168 5.02 -39.37 2.94
CA LEU A 168 5.23 -38.60 4.18
C LEU A 168 3.97 -37.86 4.61
N LEU A 169 3.26 -37.21 3.69
CA LEU A 169 2.00 -36.52 3.99
C LEU A 169 0.94 -37.48 4.53
N ARG A 170 0.78 -38.67 3.90
CA ARG A 170 -0.14 -39.70 4.40
C ARG A 170 0.22 -40.21 5.79
N GLN A 171 1.52 -40.36 6.11
CA GLN A 171 1.99 -40.77 7.45
C GLN A 171 1.69 -39.73 8.52
N ASN A 172 1.44 -38.49 8.12
CA ASN A 172 1.04 -37.38 9.01
C ASN A 172 -0.46 -37.05 8.89
N ASP A 173 -1.28 -38.00 8.46
CA ASP A 173 -2.74 -37.89 8.36
C ASP A 173 -3.23 -36.72 7.49
N ILE A 174 -2.45 -36.33 6.47
CA ILE A 174 -2.82 -35.30 5.51
C ILE A 174 -3.57 -35.93 4.34
N ASP A 175 -4.78 -35.48 4.13
CA ASP A 175 -5.62 -35.91 3.01
C ASP A 175 -5.05 -35.45 1.65
N VAL A 176 -5.33 -36.20 0.62
CA VAL A 176 -4.90 -35.89 -0.75
C VAL A 176 -5.46 -34.55 -1.20
N GLU A 177 -6.70 -34.27 -0.89
CA GLU A 177 -7.39 -33.02 -1.18
C GLU A 177 -6.69 -31.82 -0.51
N ALA A 178 -6.19 -31.99 0.71
CA ALA A 178 -5.40 -31.00 1.41
C ALA A 178 -4.03 -30.77 0.74
N ALA A 179 -3.38 -31.84 0.29
CA ALA A 179 -2.13 -31.74 -0.47
C ALA A 179 -2.33 -31.06 -1.84
N GLU A 180 -3.46 -31.30 -2.50
CA GLU A 180 -3.84 -30.61 -3.75
C GLU A 180 -4.14 -29.13 -3.48
N LEU A 181 -4.90 -28.81 -2.43
CA LEU A 181 -5.18 -27.44 -2.02
C LEU A 181 -3.90 -26.66 -1.65
N ALA A 182 -2.93 -27.33 -1.02
CA ALA A 182 -1.61 -26.80 -0.74
C ALA A 182 -0.74 -26.62 -2.00
N GLY A 183 -1.18 -27.12 -3.15
CA GLY A 183 -0.41 -27.11 -4.40
C GLY A 183 0.82 -28.01 -4.36
N LEU A 184 0.86 -29.01 -3.48
CA LEU A 184 1.93 -30.00 -3.34
C LEU A 184 1.68 -31.25 -4.17
N ALA A 185 0.42 -31.57 -4.42
CA ALA A 185 -0.02 -32.70 -5.24
C ALA A 185 -0.76 -32.22 -6.50
N LEU A 186 -0.81 -33.04 -7.50
CA LEU A 186 -1.61 -32.88 -8.71
C LEU A 186 -2.14 -34.23 -9.22
N ARG A 187 -3.34 -34.19 -9.78
CA ARG A 187 -3.90 -35.34 -10.54
C ARG A 187 -3.41 -35.29 -11.98
N VAL A 188 -2.93 -36.40 -12.46
CA VAL A 188 -2.50 -36.52 -13.86
C VAL A 188 -3.74 -36.71 -14.74
N GLU A 189 -3.91 -35.86 -15.73
CA GLU A 189 -5.02 -35.95 -16.66
C GLU A 189 -5.05 -37.32 -17.35
N GLY A 190 -6.23 -37.91 -17.43
CA GLY A 190 -6.48 -39.21 -18.10
C GLY A 190 -6.18 -40.45 -17.26
N THR A 191 -5.48 -40.35 -16.13
CA THR A 191 -5.14 -41.54 -15.31
C THR A 191 -5.61 -41.48 -13.87
N ASN A 192 -6.07 -40.34 -13.38
CA ASN A 192 -6.36 -40.08 -11.97
C ASN A 192 -5.18 -40.34 -11.00
N GLU A 193 -4.00 -40.63 -11.51
CA GLU A 193 -2.80 -40.83 -10.70
C GLU A 193 -2.40 -39.56 -9.99
N ILE A 194 -2.10 -39.65 -8.69
CA ILE A 194 -1.67 -38.51 -7.88
C ILE A 194 -0.15 -38.50 -7.78
N LYS A 195 0.45 -37.36 -8.12
CA LYS A 195 1.89 -37.16 -8.07
C LYS A 195 2.22 -35.86 -7.33
N ALA A 196 3.38 -35.80 -6.66
CA ALA A 196 3.89 -34.56 -6.15
C ALA A 196 4.11 -33.58 -7.33
N ARG A 197 3.75 -32.29 -7.11
CA ARG A 197 3.87 -31.25 -8.12
C ARG A 197 5.32 -30.92 -8.44
N PHE A 198 6.13 -30.79 -7.40
CA PHE A 198 7.54 -30.44 -7.50
C PHE A 198 8.42 -31.70 -7.51
N TRP A 199 9.36 -31.74 -8.42
CA TRP A 199 10.32 -32.81 -8.54
C TRP A 199 11.58 -32.34 -9.27
N GLU A 200 12.74 -32.83 -8.86
CA GLU A 200 14.05 -32.43 -9.37
C GLU A 200 14.24 -30.91 -9.45
N ARG A 201 13.87 -30.21 -8.34
CA ARG A 201 13.90 -28.76 -8.28
C ARG A 201 14.49 -28.25 -6.97
N LEU A 202 15.26 -27.18 -7.08
CA LEU A 202 15.63 -26.33 -5.96
C LEU A 202 14.37 -25.57 -5.54
N MET A 203 14.01 -25.68 -4.25
CA MET A 203 12.76 -25.18 -3.70
C MET A 203 12.98 -23.89 -2.90
N PHE A 204 12.18 -22.90 -3.19
CA PHE A 204 12.11 -21.62 -2.50
C PHE A 204 10.75 -21.55 -1.81
N PRO A 205 10.69 -21.62 -0.48
CA PRO A 205 9.44 -21.38 0.23
C PRO A 205 8.99 -19.94 0.02
N ILE A 206 7.72 -19.77 -0.24
CA ILE A 206 7.07 -18.46 -0.35
C ILE A 206 6.22 -18.28 0.89
N SER A 207 6.52 -17.24 1.65
CA SER A 207 5.88 -16.95 2.93
C SER A 207 5.11 -15.63 2.91
N ASP A 208 4.14 -15.49 3.80
CA ASP A 208 3.55 -14.18 4.11
C ASP A 208 4.48 -13.34 5.01
N SER A 209 4.09 -12.10 5.30
CA SER A 209 4.85 -11.20 6.18
C SER A 209 5.06 -11.73 7.61
N GLY A 210 4.24 -12.68 8.05
CA GLY A 210 4.38 -13.38 9.33
C GLY A 210 5.30 -14.60 9.29
N GLY A 211 5.91 -14.92 8.14
CA GLY A 211 6.82 -16.06 7.96
C GLY A 211 6.13 -17.41 7.77
N ARG A 212 4.80 -17.45 7.60
CA ARG A 212 4.06 -18.70 7.32
C ARG A 212 4.21 -19.06 5.86
N THR A 213 4.62 -20.29 5.58
CA THR A 213 4.75 -20.79 4.21
C THR A 213 3.37 -20.95 3.56
N LEU A 214 3.17 -20.29 2.44
CA LEU A 214 1.93 -20.31 1.64
C LEU A 214 2.05 -21.21 0.40
N GLY A 215 3.26 -21.52 -0.01
CA GLY A 215 3.56 -22.37 -1.16
C GLY A 215 5.04 -22.34 -1.50
N PHE A 216 5.36 -22.70 -2.72
CA PHE A 216 6.75 -22.83 -3.17
C PHE A 216 6.92 -22.30 -4.59
N SER A 217 8.14 -21.83 -4.87
CA SER A 217 8.70 -21.69 -6.21
C SER A 217 9.79 -22.75 -6.39
N GLY A 218 9.75 -23.51 -7.47
CA GLY A 218 10.72 -24.57 -7.74
C GLY A 218 11.49 -24.33 -9.04
N ARG A 219 12.82 -24.21 -8.97
CA ARG A 219 13.70 -24.03 -10.11
C ARG A 219 14.38 -25.36 -10.50
N TYR A 220 14.33 -25.78 -11.76
CA TYR A 220 15.18 -26.88 -12.22
C TYR A 220 16.64 -26.46 -12.31
N LEU A 221 17.55 -27.42 -12.12
CA LEU A 221 18.98 -27.20 -12.25
C LEU A 221 19.43 -27.40 -13.70
N PRO A 222 20.45 -26.65 -14.19
CA PRO A 222 21.05 -26.90 -15.48
C PRO A 222 21.55 -28.36 -15.59
N GLY A 223 21.34 -29.00 -16.73
CA GLY A 223 21.71 -30.39 -16.95
C GLY A 223 20.80 -31.43 -16.28
N SER A 224 19.74 -31.02 -15.55
CA SER A 224 18.78 -31.91 -14.92
C SER A 224 17.83 -32.56 -15.94
N PHE A 225 17.24 -33.71 -15.58
CA PHE A 225 16.22 -34.36 -16.41
C PHE A 225 14.98 -33.47 -16.59
N ALA A 226 14.67 -32.62 -15.60
CA ALA A 226 13.56 -31.66 -15.65
C ALA A 226 13.76 -30.61 -16.76
N GLU A 227 15.00 -30.17 -17.03
CA GLU A 227 15.32 -29.25 -18.12
C GLU A 227 14.95 -29.83 -19.50
N GLY A 228 15.26 -31.11 -19.72
CA GLY A 228 14.94 -31.80 -20.97
C GLY A 228 13.45 -32.01 -21.27
N LYS A 229 12.55 -31.73 -20.31
CA LYS A 229 11.10 -31.95 -20.42
C LYS A 229 10.30 -30.74 -20.92
N LYS A 230 10.96 -29.69 -21.44
CA LYS A 230 10.31 -28.42 -21.87
C LYS A 230 9.43 -27.78 -20.80
N MET A 231 9.74 -27.99 -19.54
CA MET A 231 9.05 -27.35 -18.42
C MET A 231 9.65 -25.96 -18.16
N GLY A 232 8.86 -25.05 -17.63
CA GLY A 232 9.35 -23.75 -17.25
C GLY A 232 10.53 -23.82 -16.28
N LYS A 233 11.54 -22.94 -16.44
CA LYS A 233 12.72 -22.82 -15.58
C LYS A 233 12.31 -22.74 -14.10
N TYR A 234 11.30 -21.93 -13.82
CA TYR A 234 10.60 -21.87 -12.54
C TYR A 234 9.18 -22.39 -12.69
N ILE A 235 8.68 -23.11 -11.71
CA ILE A 235 7.27 -23.41 -11.53
C ILE A 235 6.88 -23.01 -10.11
N ASN A 236 5.71 -22.39 -9.97
CA ASN A 236 5.18 -21.96 -8.68
C ASN A 236 4.03 -22.89 -8.26
N SER A 237 3.68 -22.84 -6.96
CA SER A 237 2.39 -23.34 -6.51
C SER A 237 1.26 -22.78 -7.37
N PRO A 238 0.17 -23.50 -7.61
CA PRO A 238 -0.94 -23.02 -8.42
C PRO A 238 -1.63 -21.84 -7.75
N GLU A 239 -2.24 -20.97 -8.56
CA GLU A 239 -3.12 -19.93 -8.03
C GLU A 239 -4.24 -20.57 -7.22
N GLY A 240 -4.50 -20.04 -6.04
CA GLY A 240 -5.53 -20.58 -5.17
C GLY A 240 -5.67 -19.83 -3.84
N PRO A 241 -6.59 -20.29 -2.99
CA PRO A 241 -6.90 -19.61 -1.72
C PRO A 241 -5.71 -19.47 -0.75
N LEU A 242 -4.75 -20.41 -0.81
CA LEU A 242 -3.54 -20.36 0.00
C LEU A 242 -2.37 -19.68 -0.71
N PHE A 243 -2.41 -19.56 -2.03
CA PHE A 243 -1.32 -19.02 -2.82
C PHE A 243 -1.82 -17.98 -3.84
N PRO A 244 -2.29 -16.80 -3.40
CA PRO A 244 -2.72 -15.72 -4.29
C PRO A 244 -1.50 -14.99 -4.86
N LYS A 245 -0.96 -15.46 -6.00
CA LYS A 245 0.30 -14.96 -6.61
C LYS A 245 0.36 -13.45 -6.76
N ARG A 246 -0.78 -12.83 -7.07
CA ARG A 246 -0.88 -11.38 -7.26
C ARG A 246 -0.59 -10.56 -6.00
N ARG A 247 -0.51 -11.21 -4.85
CA ARG A 247 -0.29 -10.60 -3.53
C ARG A 247 0.97 -11.09 -2.83
N LEU A 248 1.78 -11.94 -3.50
CA LEU A 248 2.93 -12.57 -2.88
C LEU A 248 4.23 -12.01 -3.44
N LEU A 249 5.12 -11.60 -2.53
CA LEU A 249 6.47 -11.17 -2.84
C LEU A 249 7.46 -12.09 -2.10
N PHE A 250 8.44 -12.64 -2.82
CA PHE A 250 9.52 -13.39 -2.20
C PHE A 250 10.38 -12.46 -1.34
N GLY A 251 10.69 -12.86 -0.13
CA GLY A 251 11.46 -12.08 0.84
C GLY A 251 10.62 -11.16 1.75
N VAL A 252 9.30 -11.07 1.55
CA VAL A 252 8.43 -10.17 2.34
C VAL A 252 8.44 -10.48 3.84
N ASP A 253 8.65 -11.73 4.22
CA ASP A 253 8.80 -12.19 5.60
C ASP A 253 10.09 -11.68 6.26
N LYS A 254 11.08 -11.22 5.49
CA LYS A 254 12.33 -10.62 5.95
C LYS A 254 12.29 -9.10 5.98
N LEU A 255 11.39 -8.49 5.20
CA LEU A 255 11.34 -7.05 4.98
C LEU A 255 11.27 -6.25 6.28
N GLN A 256 10.39 -6.66 7.20
CA GLN A 256 10.23 -5.94 8.46
C GLN A 256 11.52 -5.92 9.30
N THR A 257 12.23 -7.04 9.35
CA THR A 257 13.53 -7.13 10.04
C THR A 257 14.59 -6.30 9.30
N GLY A 258 14.59 -6.33 7.97
CA GLY A 258 15.49 -5.51 7.14
C GLY A 258 15.31 -4.02 7.42
N LEU A 259 14.09 -3.53 7.42
CA LEU A 259 13.76 -2.13 7.70
C LEU A 259 14.06 -1.71 9.14
N ARG A 260 13.92 -2.60 10.13
CA ARG A 260 14.35 -2.30 11.52
C ARG A 260 15.86 -2.11 11.62
N ASN A 261 16.63 -2.92 10.90
CA ASN A 261 18.08 -2.84 10.90
C ASN A 261 18.61 -1.67 10.05
N GLN A 262 17.85 -1.26 9.05
CA GLN A 262 18.20 -0.20 8.10
C GLN A 262 16.99 0.74 7.90
N PRO A 263 16.70 1.63 8.88
CA PRO A 263 15.48 2.44 8.87
C PRO A 263 15.33 3.38 7.67
N GLU A 264 16.44 3.80 7.07
CA GLU A 264 16.45 4.71 5.92
C GLU A 264 16.62 3.98 4.57
N ALA A 265 16.76 2.65 4.56
CA ALA A 265 16.95 1.91 3.33
C ALA A 265 15.67 1.94 2.45
N PRO A 266 15.83 2.08 1.13
CA PRO A 266 14.71 1.87 0.21
C PRO A 266 14.32 0.40 0.16
N ILE A 267 13.11 0.11 -0.28
CA ILE A 267 12.71 -1.25 -0.65
C ILE A 267 13.19 -1.51 -2.07
N VAL A 268 13.94 -2.60 -2.28
CA VAL A 268 14.46 -2.95 -3.61
C VAL A 268 13.60 -4.05 -4.22
N ILE A 269 13.07 -3.82 -5.42
CA ILE A 269 12.30 -4.83 -6.17
C ILE A 269 13.16 -5.34 -7.33
N CYS A 270 13.42 -6.65 -7.37
CA CYS A 270 14.13 -7.33 -8.45
C CYS A 270 13.29 -8.44 -9.10
N GLU A 271 13.84 -9.09 -10.14
CA GLU A 271 13.07 -10.04 -10.95
C GLU A 271 12.98 -11.43 -10.32
N GLY A 272 14.05 -11.91 -9.69
CA GLY A 272 14.17 -13.29 -9.30
C GLY A 272 14.47 -13.55 -7.84
N ASN A 273 14.13 -14.78 -7.39
CA ASN A 273 14.38 -15.20 -6.01
C ASN A 273 15.90 -15.24 -5.68
N LEU A 274 16.74 -15.60 -6.65
CA LEU A 274 18.20 -15.62 -6.45
C LEU A 274 18.76 -14.21 -6.31
N ASP A 275 18.22 -13.24 -7.04
CA ASP A 275 18.64 -11.85 -6.95
C ASP A 275 18.36 -11.30 -5.54
N VAL A 276 17.16 -11.58 -4.99
CA VAL A 276 16.84 -11.24 -3.60
C VAL A 276 17.86 -11.83 -2.64
N MET A 277 18.16 -13.11 -2.78
CA MET A 277 19.13 -13.77 -1.88
C MET A 277 20.51 -13.17 -1.98
N GLN A 278 20.98 -12.88 -3.18
CA GLN A 278 22.29 -12.26 -3.40
C GLN A 278 22.33 -10.82 -2.88
N LEU A 279 21.25 -10.07 -3.05
CA LEU A 279 21.13 -8.72 -2.46
C LEU A 279 21.19 -8.75 -0.93
N HIS A 280 20.51 -9.71 -0.29
CA HIS A 280 20.59 -9.91 1.16
C HIS A 280 22.03 -10.23 1.60
N ASN A 281 22.79 -11.03 0.82
CA ASN A 281 24.18 -11.38 1.12
C ASN A 281 25.13 -10.18 1.12
N ILE A 282 24.78 -9.10 0.42
CA ILE A 282 25.57 -7.85 0.39
C ILE A 282 25.02 -6.77 1.31
N GLY A 283 24.00 -7.12 2.13
CA GLY A 283 23.42 -6.22 3.12
C GLY A 283 22.17 -5.48 2.66
N GLN A 284 21.69 -5.69 1.44
CA GLN A 284 20.42 -5.12 0.94
C GLN A 284 19.23 -5.97 1.42
N THR A 285 19.00 -5.97 2.73
CA THR A 285 18.02 -6.88 3.39
C THR A 285 16.55 -6.45 3.21
N THR A 286 16.29 -5.39 2.46
CA THR A 286 14.96 -4.90 2.09
C THR A 286 14.55 -5.31 0.68
N SER A 287 15.28 -6.26 0.07
CA SER A 287 15.04 -6.70 -1.31
C SER A 287 13.93 -7.74 -1.40
N LEU A 288 13.09 -7.61 -2.43
CA LEU A 288 11.92 -8.44 -2.71
C LEU A 288 11.86 -8.78 -4.21
N ALA A 289 11.14 -9.86 -4.56
CA ALA A 289 10.82 -10.17 -5.96
C ALA A 289 9.38 -10.63 -6.15
N ALA A 290 8.78 -10.32 -7.29
CA ALA A 290 7.53 -10.89 -7.73
C ALA A 290 7.75 -12.36 -8.20
N LEU A 291 6.69 -13.20 -8.11
CA LEU A 291 6.81 -14.65 -8.34
C LEU A 291 6.61 -15.03 -9.81
N GLY A 292 7.43 -14.50 -10.72
CA GLY A 292 7.31 -14.78 -12.15
C GLY A 292 5.98 -14.31 -12.76
N THR A 293 5.40 -13.30 -12.16
CA THR A 293 4.24 -12.54 -12.65
C THR A 293 4.63 -11.08 -12.75
N ALA A 294 3.91 -10.32 -13.59
CA ALA A 294 4.05 -8.86 -13.57
C ALA A 294 3.73 -8.31 -12.16
N PHE A 295 4.36 -7.20 -11.80
CA PHE A 295 4.04 -6.45 -10.60
C PHE A 295 2.59 -5.97 -10.66
N THR A 296 1.86 -6.00 -9.54
CA THR A 296 0.41 -5.74 -9.48
C THR A 296 0.06 -4.64 -8.48
N ASP A 297 -1.17 -4.11 -8.58
CA ASP A 297 -1.71 -3.17 -7.59
C ASP A 297 -1.75 -3.76 -6.16
N ASP A 298 -1.98 -5.07 -6.04
CA ASP A 298 -1.94 -5.74 -4.73
C ASP A 298 -0.53 -5.74 -4.13
N HIS A 299 0.53 -5.88 -4.96
CA HIS A 299 1.92 -5.74 -4.52
C HIS A 299 2.21 -4.31 -4.06
N SER A 300 1.74 -3.30 -4.81
CA SER A 300 1.90 -1.89 -4.44
C SER A 300 1.27 -1.59 -3.07
N ARG A 301 0.04 -2.04 -2.83
CA ARG A 301 -0.66 -1.85 -1.55
C ARG A 301 0.08 -2.46 -0.35
N ILE A 302 0.87 -3.51 -0.57
CA ILE A 302 1.74 -4.06 0.48
C ILE A 302 2.89 -3.09 0.77
N LEU A 303 3.51 -2.50 -0.26
CA LEU A 303 4.68 -1.66 -0.13
C LEU A 303 4.37 -0.26 0.41
N VAL A 304 3.26 0.34 0.01
CA VAL A 304 2.78 1.66 0.49
C VAL A 304 2.73 1.74 2.02
N ARG A 305 2.39 0.63 2.69
CA ARG A 305 2.30 0.57 4.17
C ARG A 305 3.62 0.85 4.89
N TYR A 306 4.74 0.71 4.19
CA TYR A 306 6.06 0.90 4.79
C TYR A 306 6.58 2.34 4.67
N ASP A 307 5.92 3.18 3.85
CA ASP A 307 6.29 4.59 3.63
C ASP A 307 7.79 4.75 3.30
N ARG A 308 8.25 4.02 2.28
CA ARG A 308 9.65 3.98 1.84
C ARG A 308 9.77 4.16 0.34
N PRO A 309 10.85 4.81 -0.13
CA PRO A 309 11.19 4.79 -1.55
C PRO A 309 11.33 3.36 -2.05
N VAL A 310 10.90 3.11 -3.27
CA VAL A 310 11.05 1.82 -3.95
C VAL A 310 12.05 1.96 -5.08
N VAL A 311 13.11 1.16 -5.04
CA VAL A 311 14.12 1.07 -6.12
C VAL A 311 13.83 -0.16 -6.96
N LEU A 312 13.53 0.04 -8.23
CA LEU A 312 13.37 -1.03 -9.21
C LEU A 312 14.77 -1.42 -9.74
N LEU A 313 15.15 -2.66 -9.52
CA LEU A 313 16.43 -3.25 -9.92
C LEU A 313 16.14 -4.46 -10.82
N PHE A 314 15.91 -4.21 -12.09
CA PHE A 314 15.60 -5.22 -13.10
C PHE A 314 16.75 -5.38 -14.09
N ASP A 315 16.73 -6.48 -14.84
CA ASP A 315 17.76 -6.75 -15.84
C ASP A 315 17.82 -5.63 -16.90
N PRO A 316 19.00 -5.25 -17.39
CA PRO A 316 19.17 -4.14 -18.33
C PRO A 316 18.74 -4.49 -19.76
N ASP A 317 17.82 -5.43 -19.91
CA ASP A 317 17.26 -5.84 -21.19
C ASP A 317 15.91 -5.19 -21.51
N THR A 318 15.34 -5.52 -22.66
CA THR A 318 14.04 -4.98 -23.08
C THR A 318 12.88 -5.46 -22.22
N ALA A 319 12.98 -6.67 -21.66
CA ALA A 319 11.93 -7.26 -20.82
C ALA A 319 11.94 -6.60 -19.43
N GLY A 320 13.13 -6.46 -18.82
CA GLY A 320 13.30 -5.76 -17.55
C GLY A 320 12.92 -4.29 -17.63
N ALA A 321 13.26 -3.60 -18.73
CA ALA A 321 12.80 -2.23 -18.94
C ALA A 321 11.28 -2.09 -19.03
N LYS A 322 10.58 -3.05 -19.65
CA LYS A 322 9.10 -3.10 -19.68
C LYS A 322 8.53 -3.41 -18.29
N ALA A 323 9.15 -4.31 -17.56
CA ALA A 323 8.74 -4.66 -16.20
C ALA A 323 8.90 -3.46 -15.26
N ALA A 324 10.04 -2.74 -15.33
CA ALA A 324 10.28 -1.50 -14.57
C ALA A 324 9.23 -0.43 -14.89
N PHE A 325 8.92 -0.24 -16.17
CA PHE A 325 7.89 0.69 -16.61
C PHE A 325 6.51 0.34 -16.02
N SER A 326 6.11 -0.92 -16.12
CA SER A 326 4.80 -1.37 -15.62
C SER A 326 4.70 -1.28 -14.10
N ALA A 327 5.72 -1.73 -13.37
CA ALA A 327 5.78 -1.65 -11.92
C ALA A 327 5.81 -0.20 -11.44
N GLY A 328 6.59 0.65 -12.12
CA GLY A 328 6.69 2.07 -11.81
C GLY A 328 5.36 2.79 -11.90
N ARG A 329 4.58 2.56 -12.95
CA ARG A 329 3.25 3.17 -13.10
C ARG A 329 2.30 2.81 -11.95
N ILE A 330 2.29 1.55 -11.54
CA ILE A 330 1.44 1.08 -10.45
C ILE A 330 1.87 1.74 -9.12
N LEU A 331 3.17 1.80 -8.85
CA LEU A 331 3.70 2.39 -7.62
C LEU A 331 3.50 3.90 -7.55
N VAL A 332 3.74 4.60 -8.66
CA VAL A 332 3.52 6.06 -8.76
C VAL A 332 2.06 6.43 -8.55
N ALA A 333 1.13 5.63 -9.07
CA ALA A 333 -0.31 5.85 -8.88
C ALA A 333 -0.74 5.79 -7.40
N GLU A 334 -0.02 5.02 -6.60
CA GLU A 334 -0.21 4.93 -5.15
C GLU A 334 0.64 5.95 -4.35
N GLY A 335 1.31 6.88 -5.02
CA GLY A 335 2.08 7.96 -4.39
C GLY A 335 3.47 7.56 -3.88
N VAL A 336 4.00 6.42 -4.29
CA VAL A 336 5.33 5.95 -3.87
C VAL A 336 6.43 6.71 -4.62
N ASP A 337 7.52 7.11 -3.91
CA ASP A 337 8.76 7.56 -4.53
C ASP A 337 9.43 6.38 -5.24
N VAL A 338 9.39 6.37 -6.57
CA VAL A 338 9.91 5.27 -7.38
C VAL A 338 11.18 5.68 -8.08
N ARG A 339 12.21 4.86 -7.92
CA ARG A 339 13.50 5.04 -8.54
C ARG A 339 13.90 3.80 -9.31
N VAL A 340 14.79 3.93 -10.28
CA VAL A 340 15.33 2.83 -11.09
C VAL A 340 16.84 2.80 -10.95
N ALA A 341 17.36 1.67 -10.46
CA ALA A 341 18.78 1.39 -10.47
C ALA A 341 19.21 0.96 -11.87
N ARG A 342 20.32 1.49 -12.35
CA ARG A 342 20.88 1.17 -13.67
C ARG A 342 22.08 0.24 -13.52
N LEU A 343 21.97 -0.92 -14.11
CA LEU A 343 23.06 -1.88 -14.19
C LEU A 343 23.83 -1.73 -15.51
N PRO A 344 25.11 -2.13 -15.56
CA PRO A 344 25.84 -2.26 -16.81
C PRO A 344 25.15 -3.26 -17.75
N ASP A 345 25.24 -3.02 -19.05
CA ASP A 345 24.65 -3.90 -20.06
C ASP A 345 25.11 -5.35 -19.91
N GLY A 346 24.18 -6.29 -19.95
CA GLY A 346 24.44 -7.72 -19.86
C GLY A 346 24.76 -8.26 -18.46
N CYS A 347 24.62 -7.44 -17.40
CA CYS A 347 24.84 -7.86 -16.02
C CYS A 347 23.49 -8.01 -15.29
N ASP A 348 23.23 -9.17 -14.68
CA ASP A 348 22.15 -9.32 -13.71
C ASP A 348 22.65 -9.08 -12.27
N PRO A 349 21.77 -8.75 -11.31
CA PRO A 349 22.18 -8.48 -9.94
C PRO A 349 22.89 -9.65 -9.27
N ALA A 350 22.45 -10.88 -9.51
CA ALA A 350 23.03 -12.07 -8.92
C ALA A 350 24.44 -12.36 -9.47
N ASP A 351 24.63 -12.19 -10.77
CA ASP A 351 25.94 -12.36 -11.41
C ASP A 351 26.93 -11.28 -10.95
N MET A 352 26.50 -10.04 -10.78
CA MET A 352 27.35 -8.97 -10.20
C MET A 352 27.83 -9.33 -8.79
N VAL A 353 26.94 -9.81 -7.92
CA VAL A 353 27.36 -10.25 -6.57
C VAL A 353 28.32 -11.43 -6.64
N ALA A 354 28.06 -12.41 -7.49
CA ALA A 354 28.91 -13.58 -7.69
C ALA A 354 30.31 -13.21 -8.21
N ASN A 355 30.42 -12.19 -9.05
CA ASN A 355 31.67 -11.66 -9.58
C ASN A 355 32.44 -10.76 -8.60
N GLY A 356 31.85 -10.41 -7.47
CA GLY A 356 32.48 -9.55 -6.46
C GLY A 356 32.18 -8.06 -6.62
N ASP A 357 31.31 -7.66 -7.54
CA ASP A 357 30.98 -6.27 -7.87
C ASP A 357 29.97 -5.63 -6.89
N LYS A 358 30.05 -6.02 -5.62
CA LYS A 358 29.14 -5.57 -4.54
C LYS A 358 29.09 -4.04 -4.41
N THR A 359 30.23 -3.39 -4.53
CA THR A 359 30.32 -1.94 -4.41
C THR A 359 29.61 -1.24 -5.56
N LEU A 360 29.75 -1.76 -6.78
CA LEU A 360 29.05 -1.22 -7.95
C LEU A 360 27.54 -1.40 -7.85
N LEU A 361 27.08 -2.55 -7.37
CA LEU A 361 25.67 -2.82 -7.19
C LEU A 361 25.04 -1.93 -6.10
N ASN A 362 25.71 -1.80 -4.94
CA ASN A 362 25.27 -0.88 -3.89
C ASN A 362 25.24 0.57 -4.39
N LYS A 363 26.23 0.97 -5.19
CA LYS A 363 26.26 2.29 -5.81
C LYS A 363 25.12 2.47 -6.81
N ALA A 364 24.80 1.48 -7.64
CA ALA A 364 23.67 1.55 -8.57
C ALA A 364 22.34 1.74 -7.84
N ILE A 365 22.17 1.15 -6.66
CA ILE A 365 20.99 1.34 -5.82
C ILE A 365 20.97 2.74 -5.20
N SER A 366 22.11 3.20 -4.63
CA SER A 366 22.18 4.54 -4.02
C SER A 366 22.05 5.68 -5.03
N ASP A 367 22.62 5.51 -6.22
CA ASP A 367 22.59 6.49 -7.30
C ASP A 367 21.41 6.26 -8.27
N SER A 368 20.39 5.54 -7.82
CA SER A 368 19.19 5.26 -8.60
C SER A 368 18.48 6.54 -9.04
N TRP A 369 17.96 6.52 -10.24
CA TRP A 369 17.33 7.68 -10.84
C TRP A 369 15.82 7.69 -10.56
N ASP A 370 15.27 8.89 -10.40
CA ASP A 370 13.82 9.10 -10.50
C ASP A 370 13.26 8.40 -11.75
N ILE A 371 12.09 7.81 -11.62
CA ILE A 371 11.48 6.99 -12.68
C ILE A 371 11.23 7.78 -13.96
N LEU A 372 10.83 9.06 -13.86
CA LEU A 372 10.62 9.90 -15.03
C LEU A 372 11.94 10.19 -15.73
N LYS A 373 12.98 10.56 -14.97
CA LYS A 373 14.32 10.81 -15.51
C LYS A 373 14.87 9.58 -16.24
N TRP A 374 14.72 8.41 -15.61
CA TRP A 374 15.11 7.13 -16.23
C TRP A 374 14.34 6.88 -17.54
N ARG A 375 13.06 7.21 -17.56
CA ARG A 375 12.24 7.00 -18.75
C ARG A 375 12.59 7.94 -19.89
N LEU A 376 12.83 9.20 -19.59
CA LEU A 376 13.29 10.19 -20.56
C LEU A 376 14.63 9.78 -21.19
N ASP A 377 15.59 9.35 -20.37
CA ASP A 377 16.90 8.81 -20.83
C ASP A 377 16.70 7.59 -21.75
N THR A 378 15.77 6.69 -21.38
CA THR A 378 15.44 5.53 -22.23
C THR A 378 14.92 5.94 -23.60
N TRP A 379 14.11 7.02 -23.68
CA TRP A 379 13.65 7.57 -24.94
C TRP A 379 14.82 8.13 -25.77
N SER A 380 15.71 8.91 -25.18
CA SER A 380 16.84 9.51 -25.91
C SER A 380 17.81 8.46 -26.46
N ASN A 381 18.03 7.36 -25.72
CA ASN A 381 18.96 6.31 -26.12
C ASN A 381 18.39 5.34 -27.18
N LYS A 382 17.05 5.20 -27.24
CA LYS A 382 16.41 4.22 -28.14
C LYS A 382 15.70 4.84 -29.35
N SER A 383 15.58 6.17 -29.40
CA SER A 383 14.74 6.83 -30.39
C SER A 383 15.30 8.21 -30.76
N ASP A 384 15.16 8.58 -32.01
CA ASP A 384 15.53 9.91 -32.50
C ASP A 384 14.46 10.93 -32.15
N LEU A 385 14.63 11.66 -31.07
CA LEU A 385 13.72 12.69 -30.61
C LEU A 385 13.72 13.96 -31.48
N SER A 386 14.58 14.06 -32.51
CA SER A 386 14.49 15.13 -33.49
C SER A 386 13.29 14.96 -34.41
N GLN A 387 12.79 13.73 -34.56
CA GLN A 387 11.59 13.42 -35.35
C GLN A 387 10.31 13.80 -34.59
N ALA A 388 9.49 14.66 -35.17
CA ALA A 388 8.28 15.18 -34.52
C ALA A 388 7.31 14.06 -34.04
N ALA A 389 7.14 12.99 -34.85
CA ALA A 389 6.26 11.88 -34.49
C ALA A 389 6.79 11.06 -33.30
N VAL A 390 8.11 10.93 -33.16
CA VAL A 390 8.75 10.24 -32.00
C VAL A 390 8.62 11.12 -30.76
N LYS A 391 8.88 12.41 -30.91
CA LYS A 391 8.73 13.41 -29.83
C LYS A 391 7.28 13.46 -29.32
N ASP A 392 6.28 13.44 -30.20
CA ASP A 392 4.85 13.43 -29.84
C ASP A 392 4.50 12.17 -28.99
N LYS A 393 5.00 10.98 -29.38
CA LYS A 393 4.79 9.76 -28.59
C LYS A 393 5.41 9.87 -27.21
N ALA A 394 6.65 10.37 -27.10
CA ALA A 394 7.32 10.56 -25.83
C ALA A 394 6.56 11.57 -24.96
N ALA A 395 6.10 12.69 -25.55
CA ALA A 395 5.33 13.70 -24.83
C ALA A 395 3.99 13.16 -24.29
N ARG A 396 3.26 12.37 -25.07
CA ARG A 396 2.02 11.70 -24.61
C ARG A 396 2.26 10.73 -23.47
N GLU A 397 3.33 9.95 -23.57
CA GLU A 397 3.69 9.03 -22.48
C GLU A 397 4.06 9.80 -21.20
N MET A 398 4.81 10.91 -21.32
CA MET A 398 5.12 11.76 -20.16
C MET A 398 3.86 12.39 -19.57
N ALA A 399 2.93 12.83 -20.39
CA ALA A 399 1.63 13.33 -19.96
C ALA A 399 0.85 12.28 -19.14
N GLU A 400 0.85 11.01 -19.57
CA GLU A 400 0.26 9.91 -18.80
C GLU A 400 0.94 9.72 -17.45
N TRP A 401 2.27 9.81 -17.35
CA TRP A 401 3.00 9.71 -16.09
C TRP A 401 2.66 10.87 -15.15
N ILE A 402 2.62 12.08 -15.66
CA ILE A 402 2.29 13.30 -14.90
C ILE A 402 0.88 13.18 -14.29
N THR A 403 -0.08 12.64 -15.04
CA THR A 403 -1.45 12.44 -14.53
C THR A 403 -1.60 11.24 -13.60
N THR A 404 -0.63 10.33 -13.57
CA THR A 404 -0.69 9.13 -12.74
C THR A 404 -0.30 9.45 -11.28
N THR A 405 0.61 10.39 -11.04
CA THR A 405 1.00 10.73 -9.66
C THR A 405 -0.11 11.51 -8.93
N PRO A 406 -0.45 11.11 -7.70
CA PRO A 406 -1.42 11.83 -6.89
C PRO A 406 -0.85 13.15 -6.30
N SER A 407 0.47 13.35 -6.37
CA SER A 407 1.14 14.54 -5.82
C SER A 407 1.20 15.67 -6.85
N PRO A 408 0.53 16.82 -6.61
CA PRO A 408 0.61 17.95 -7.51
C PRO A 408 2.01 18.55 -7.60
N VAL A 409 2.82 18.45 -6.55
CA VAL A 409 4.20 18.95 -6.53
C VAL A 409 5.10 18.10 -7.42
N ILE A 410 4.96 16.77 -7.35
CA ILE A 410 5.68 15.84 -8.23
C ILE A 410 5.23 16.05 -9.67
N ALA A 411 3.92 16.17 -9.92
CA ALA A 411 3.37 16.41 -11.26
C ALA A 411 3.93 17.68 -11.89
N GLU A 412 3.98 18.80 -11.15
CA GLU A 412 4.55 20.06 -11.63
C GLU A 412 6.06 19.95 -11.91
N THR A 413 6.79 19.25 -11.05
CA THR A 413 8.24 19.02 -11.23
C THR A 413 8.48 18.20 -12.50
N TRP A 414 7.75 17.11 -12.66
CA TRP A 414 7.83 16.24 -13.84
C TRP A 414 7.41 16.93 -15.13
N GLU A 415 6.36 17.77 -15.09
CA GLU A 415 5.94 18.58 -16.25
C GLU A 415 7.09 19.48 -16.73
N ARG A 416 7.75 20.18 -15.80
CA ARG A 416 8.87 21.06 -16.11
C ARG A 416 10.08 20.30 -16.68
N GLU A 417 10.44 19.17 -16.08
CA GLU A 417 11.56 18.33 -16.51
C GLU A 417 11.30 17.71 -17.89
N ALA A 418 10.11 17.14 -18.10
CA ALA A 418 9.73 16.54 -19.38
C ALA A 418 9.67 17.57 -20.52
N ALA A 419 9.08 18.74 -20.27
CA ALA A 419 9.01 19.81 -21.23
C ALA A 419 10.40 20.31 -21.64
N SER A 420 11.29 20.51 -20.66
CA SER A 420 12.69 20.90 -20.90
C SER A 420 13.44 19.85 -21.70
N PHE A 421 13.34 18.58 -21.32
CA PHE A 421 14.03 17.46 -21.99
C PHE A 421 13.56 17.26 -23.43
N LEU A 422 12.26 17.35 -23.68
CA LEU A 422 11.67 17.22 -25.02
C LEU A 422 11.81 18.49 -25.87
N ALA A 423 12.36 19.58 -25.32
CA ALA A 423 12.42 20.88 -25.95
C ALA A 423 11.05 21.33 -26.53
N ILE A 424 10.02 21.29 -25.69
CA ILE A 424 8.67 21.79 -25.94
C ILE A 424 8.25 22.73 -24.81
N SER A 425 7.22 23.54 -25.00
CA SER A 425 6.68 24.35 -23.90
C SER A 425 5.89 23.48 -22.91
N GLN A 426 5.88 23.86 -21.62
CA GLN A 426 5.02 23.22 -20.61
C GLN A 426 3.55 23.27 -21.03
N ASP A 427 3.10 24.38 -21.65
CA ASP A 427 1.74 24.49 -22.15
C ASP A 427 1.44 23.46 -23.26
N THR A 428 2.41 23.17 -24.14
CA THR A 428 2.24 22.11 -25.15
C THR A 428 2.08 20.73 -24.48
N LEU A 429 2.89 20.43 -23.48
CA LEU A 429 2.81 19.18 -22.74
C LEU A 429 1.49 19.09 -21.95
N ARG A 430 1.08 20.18 -21.30
CA ARG A 430 -0.15 20.25 -20.50
C ARG A 430 -1.41 20.01 -21.34
N ARG A 431 -1.46 20.52 -22.57
CA ARG A 431 -2.58 20.26 -23.49
C ARG A 431 -2.79 18.78 -23.83
N LEU A 432 -1.79 17.93 -23.64
CA LEU A 432 -1.93 16.50 -23.90
C LEU A 432 -2.73 15.77 -22.83
N TYR A 433 -2.80 16.31 -21.61
CA TYR A 433 -3.52 15.70 -20.51
C TYR A 433 -4.63 16.57 -19.89
N ASP A 434 -4.62 17.88 -20.16
CA ASP A 434 -5.68 18.81 -19.78
C ASP A 434 -6.10 19.69 -20.99
N PRO A 435 -6.81 19.10 -21.98
CA PRO A 435 -7.16 19.80 -23.22
C PRO A 435 -8.16 20.95 -23.03
N HIS A 436 -8.80 21.06 -21.85
CA HIS A 436 -9.81 22.10 -21.58
C HIS A 436 -9.24 23.35 -20.90
N LYS A 437 -7.97 23.35 -20.54
CA LYS A 437 -7.30 24.55 -20.07
C LYS A 437 -6.95 25.44 -21.28
N GLU A 438 -7.83 26.37 -21.60
CA GLU A 438 -7.58 27.37 -22.67
C GLU A 438 -6.27 28.11 -22.40
N VAL A 439 -5.37 28.03 -23.36
CA VAL A 439 -4.10 28.73 -23.33
C VAL A 439 -4.37 30.18 -23.72
N GLN A 440 -4.08 31.08 -22.80
CA GLN A 440 -3.86 32.47 -23.19
C GLN A 440 -2.62 32.55 -24.11
N PRO A 441 -2.71 33.13 -25.32
CA PRO A 441 -1.58 33.26 -26.21
C PRO A 441 -0.48 34.10 -25.53
N ALA A 442 0.76 33.58 -25.53
CA ALA A 442 1.92 34.32 -25.08
C ALA A 442 2.07 35.60 -25.91
N MET A 443 1.79 36.73 -25.29
CA MET A 443 2.11 38.04 -25.87
C MET A 443 3.59 38.36 -25.60
N PRO A 444 4.30 39.01 -26.54
CA PRO A 444 5.69 39.41 -26.32
C PRO A 444 5.77 40.42 -25.18
N ALA A 445 6.83 40.31 -24.41
CA ALA A 445 7.07 41.13 -23.22
C ALA A 445 7.09 42.63 -23.56
N THR A 446 5.99 43.28 -23.30
CA THR A 446 5.94 44.73 -23.05
C THR A 446 5.23 44.93 -21.75
N HIS A 447 5.95 45.56 -20.83
CA HIS A 447 5.41 45.96 -19.53
C HIS A 447 4.18 46.85 -19.71
N THR A 448 3.00 46.29 -19.45
CA THR A 448 1.83 47.09 -19.07
C THR A 448 0.93 46.21 -18.23
N HIS A 449 0.71 46.66 -16.98
CA HIS A 449 -0.30 46.10 -16.09
C HIS A 449 -1.68 46.13 -16.78
N HIS A 450 -2.26 44.94 -17.02
CA HIS A 450 -3.70 44.83 -17.20
C HIS A 450 -4.22 43.66 -16.36
N ASN A 451 -4.94 44.03 -15.31
CA ASN A 451 -5.83 43.18 -14.52
C ASN A 451 -6.85 42.50 -15.45
N ASN A 452 -6.78 41.15 -15.60
CA ASN A 452 -7.96 40.37 -15.90
C ASN A 452 -8.44 39.77 -14.59
N SER A 453 -9.27 40.56 -13.89
CA SER A 453 -10.08 40.07 -12.78
C SER A 453 -11.15 39.13 -13.35
N LEU A 454 -11.06 37.81 -13.11
CA LEU A 454 -12.28 37.08 -12.79
C LEU A 454 -13.02 37.98 -11.80
N ASN A 455 -14.32 38.22 -12.04
CA ASN A 455 -15.09 39.08 -11.15
C ASN A 455 -14.84 38.59 -9.73
N ASN A 456 -14.38 39.48 -8.84
CA ASN A 456 -14.15 39.18 -7.42
C ASN A 456 -15.33 38.43 -6.79
N THR A 457 -16.51 38.56 -7.37
CA THR A 457 -17.74 37.89 -7.00
C THR A 457 -17.73 36.38 -7.31
N GLU A 458 -17.16 35.96 -8.44
CA GLU A 458 -17.11 34.51 -8.80
C GLU A 458 -16.08 33.74 -7.97
N ILE A 459 -14.93 34.37 -7.71
CA ILE A 459 -13.91 33.79 -6.80
C ILE A 459 -14.46 33.67 -5.38
N LEU A 460 -15.20 34.68 -4.94
CA LEU A 460 -15.82 34.69 -3.62
C LEU A 460 -16.85 33.57 -3.49
N GLN A 461 -17.72 33.41 -4.48
CA GLN A 461 -18.73 32.34 -4.52
C GLN A 461 -18.10 30.95 -4.56
N GLN A 462 -16.97 30.77 -5.25
CA GLN A 462 -16.26 29.50 -5.30
C GLN A 462 -15.67 29.14 -3.92
N ASN A 463 -15.05 30.10 -3.22
CA ASN A 463 -14.51 29.88 -1.88
C ASN A 463 -15.62 29.57 -0.86
N GLU A 464 -16.75 30.26 -0.95
CA GLU A 464 -17.92 30.00 -0.10
C GLU A 464 -18.48 28.59 -0.32
N ARG A 465 -18.57 28.13 -1.56
CA ARG A 465 -18.98 26.76 -1.93
C ARG A 465 -17.99 25.71 -1.41
N GLU A 466 -16.69 26.00 -1.44
CA GLU A 466 -15.66 25.11 -0.91
C GLU A 466 -15.78 24.95 0.61
N ILE A 467 -16.06 26.03 1.34
CA ILE A 467 -16.32 25.98 2.79
C ILE A 467 -17.51 25.06 3.09
N ILE A 468 -18.65 25.29 2.45
CA ILE A 468 -19.85 24.49 2.68
C ILE A 468 -19.68 23.04 2.25
N GLY A 469 -19.04 22.81 1.09
CA GLY A 469 -18.74 21.46 0.59
C GLY A 469 -17.88 20.67 1.57
N THR A 470 -16.84 21.28 2.11
CA THR A 470 -15.95 20.64 3.10
C THR A 470 -16.71 20.29 4.38
N LEU A 471 -17.56 21.18 4.89
CA LEU A 471 -18.36 20.94 6.09
C LEU A 471 -19.42 19.84 5.91
N LEU A 472 -19.93 19.64 4.70
CA LEU A 472 -20.90 18.57 4.39
C LEU A 472 -20.24 17.21 4.14
N ILE A 473 -19.02 17.20 3.59
CA ILE A 473 -18.23 15.98 3.34
C ILE A 473 -17.63 15.45 4.66
N ASP A 474 -17.06 16.35 5.46
CA ASP A 474 -16.52 16.02 6.78
C ASP A 474 -17.00 16.99 7.86
N PRO A 475 -18.15 16.72 8.49
CA PRO A 475 -18.68 17.57 9.57
C PRO A 475 -17.76 17.72 10.79
N SER A 476 -16.80 16.83 10.97
CA SER A 476 -15.90 16.86 12.15
C SER A 476 -14.97 18.08 12.15
N VAL A 477 -14.66 18.63 10.97
CA VAL A 477 -13.77 19.79 10.84
C VAL A 477 -14.37 21.09 11.40
N TYR A 478 -15.70 21.17 11.55
CA TYR A 478 -16.33 22.33 12.17
C TYR A 478 -15.80 22.62 13.57
N SER A 479 -15.51 21.57 14.35
CA SER A 479 -15.04 21.69 15.73
C SER A 479 -13.64 22.31 15.84
N PHE A 480 -12.82 22.25 14.80
CA PHE A 480 -11.47 22.80 14.78
C PHE A 480 -11.43 24.31 14.52
N LEU A 481 -12.40 24.83 13.76
CA LEU A 481 -12.48 26.23 13.33
C LEU A 481 -13.80 26.87 13.78
N ARG A 482 -14.34 26.39 14.90
CA ARG A 482 -15.63 26.84 15.43
C ARG A 482 -15.74 28.35 15.64
N PRO A 483 -14.74 29.07 16.23
CA PRO A 483 -14.85 30.49 16.43
C PRO A 483 -15.03 31.30 15.14
N GLU A 484 -14.31 30.90 14.09
CA GLU A 484 -14.37 31.53 12.77
C GLU A 484 -15.69 31.22 12.05
N LEU A 485 -16.11 29.97 12.12
CA LEU A 485 -17.33 29.49 11.47
C LEU A 485 -18.61 29.97 12.15
N ASP A 486 -18.61 30.21 13.46
CA ASP A 486 -19.78 30.69 14.20
C ASP A 486 -20.13 32.15 13.86
N VAL A 487 -19.13 32.98 13.47
CA VAL A 487 -19.32 34.40 13.12
C VAL A 487 -19.30 34.64 11.59
N LEU A 488 -18.96 33.64 10.80
CA LEU A 488 -18.83 33.78 9.35
C LEU A 488 -20.15 34.18 8.71
N LYS A 489 -20.14 35.17 7.83
CA LYS A 489 -21.25 35.58 6.97
C LYS A 489 -20.82 35.34 5.51
N LEU A 490 -21.55 34.54 4.80
CA LEU A 490 -21.33 34.26 3.37
C LEU A 490 -22.17 35.23 2.53
N SER A 491 -21.64 35.63 1.39
CA SER A 491 -22.26 36.63 0.51
C SER A 491 -23.32 36.04 -0.42
N ASP A 492 -23.13 34.77 -0.85
CA ASP A 492 -24.10 34.08 -1.67
C ASP A 492 -25.27 33.57 -0.79
N PRO A 493 -26.50 33.93 -1.10
CA PRO A 493 -27.67 33.50 -0.34
C PRO A 493 -27.80 31.98 -0.18
N SER A 494 -27.38 31.22 -1.17
CA SER A 494 -27.46 29.76 -1.18
C SER A 494 -26.49 29.12 -0.20
N THR A 495 -25.23 29.52 -0.22
CA THR A 495 -24.20 29.05 0.72
C THR A 495 -24.47 29.56 2.13
N HIS A 496 -24.97 30.79 2.26
CA HIS A 496 -25.36 31.38 3.55
C HIS A 496 -26.47 30.58 4.24
N SER A 497 -27.52 30.21 3.49
CA SER A 497 -28.65 29.40 3.99
C SER A 497 -28.18 28.01 4.46
N LEU A 498 -27.28 27.38 3.71
CA LEU A 498 -26.67 26.10 4.08
C LEU A 498 -25.82 26.21 5.34
N LEU A 499 -25.02 27.27 5.48
CA LEU A 499 -24.23 27.49 6.68
C LEU A 499 -25.11 27.70 7.91
N GLN A 500 -26.20 28.46 7.79
CA GLN A 500 -27.16 28.65 8.87
C GLN A 500 -27.83 27.33 9.27
N TRP A 501 -28.22 26.51 8.30
CA TRP A 501 -28.77 25.18 8.55
C TRP A 501 -27.75 24.27 9.26
N ILE A 502 -26.49 24.22 8.82
CA ILE A 502 -25.39 23.47 9.47
C ILE A 502 -25.25 23.89 10.95
N ARG A 503 -25.24 25.19 11.22
CA ARG A 503 -25.18 25.72 12.60
C ARG A 503 -26.36 25.26 13.44
N LEU A 504 -27.58 25.34 12.90
CA LEU A 504 -28.80 24.92 13.58
C LEU A 504 -28.77 23.42 13.92
N GLN A 505 -28.41 22.57 12.96
CA GLN A 505 -28.30 21.13 13.20
C GLN A 505 -27.29 20.82 14.32
N ARG A 506 -26.13 21.46 14.28
CA ARG A 506 -25.10 21.31 15.30
C ARG A 506 -25.60 21.75 16.70
N ASP A 507 -26.23 22.92 16.79
CA ASP A 507 -26.69 23.47 18.07
C ASP A 507 -27.80 22.62 18.70
N GLN A 508 -28.55 21.89 17.88
CA GLN A 508 -29.56 20.91 18.29
C GLN A 508 -28.96 19.52 18.56
N GLY A 509 -27.64 19.32 18.36
CA GLY A 509 -26.99 18.01 18.51
C GLY A 509 -27.38 16.99 17.45
N ILE A 510 -27.92 17.43 16.30
CA ILE A 510 -28.32 16.59 15.19
C ILE A 510 -27.15 16.42 14.24
N SER A 511 -26.82 15.19 13.87
CA SER A 511 -25.81 14.90 12.87
C SER A 511 -26.26 15.36 11.48
N TYR A 512 -25.38 16.03 10.75
CA TYR A 512 -25.63 16.46 9.38
C TYR A 512 -24.54 15.94 8.43
N ASN A 513 -24.88 15.80 7.17
CA ASN A 513 -23.97 15.40 6.09
C ASN A 513 -24.57 15.79 4.74
N LEU A 514 -23.86 15.47 3.65
CA LEU A 514 -24.31 15.76 2.29
C LEU A 514 -25.71 15.18 1.98
N THR A 515 -26.00 13.95 2.45
CA THR A 515 -27.30 13.31 2.21
C THR A 515 -28.43 14.06 2.91
N SER A 516 -28.23 14.52 4.14
CA SER A 516 -29.24 15.30 4.87
C SER A 516 -29.44 16.70 4.28
N ALA A 517 -28.36 17.30 3.72
CA ALA A 517 -28.47 18.57 2.99
C ALA A 517 -29.27 18.42 1.69
N LEU A 518 -29.01 17.38 0.91
CA LEU A 518 -29.77 17.07 -0.30
C LEU A 518 -31.26 16.83 -0.04
N ALA A 519 -31.61 16.28 1.11
CA ALA A 519 -33.01 16.08 1.49
C ALA A 519 -33.71 17.37 1.94
N GLN A 520 -32.96 18.39 2.39
CA GLN A 520 -33.49 19.63 2.92
C GLN A 520 -33.60 20.76 1.88
N PHE A 521 -32.70 20.75 0.89
CA PHE A 521 -32.59 21.81 -0.11
C PHE A 521 -32.89 21.24 -1.50
N ASP A 522 -34.07 21.53 -2.07
CA ASP A 522 -34.55 21.03 -3.34
C ASP A 522 -34.58 22.08 -4.47
N ASN A 523 -33.97 23.25 -4.25
CA ASN A 523 -33.76 24.24 -5.30
C ASN A 523 -32.86 23.65 -6.40
N ASP A 524 -33.29 23.68 -7.66
CA ASP A 524 -32.64 23.02 -8.81
C ASP A 524 -31.14 23.33 -8.95
N GLU A 525 -30.69 24.53 -8.69
CA GLU A 525 -29.30 24.92 -8.81
C GLU A 525 -28.47 24.46 -7.61
N GLN A 526 -28.99 24.65 -6.39
CA GLN A 526 -28.36 24.16 -5.17
C GLN A 526 -28.29 22.63 -5.15
N HIS A 527 -29.35 21.96 -5.56
CA HIS A 527 -29.41 20.52 -5.59
C HIS A 527 -28.38 19.91 -6.58
N LYS A 528 -28.27 20.47 -7.78
CA LYS A 528 -27.25 20.05 -8.76
C LYS A 528 -25.83 20.25 -8.23
N TRP A 529 -25.58 21.36 -7.57
CA TRP A 529 -24.28 21.59 -6.96
C TRP A 529 -23.99 20.63 -5.80
N LEU A 530 -24.92 20.44 -4.86
CA LEU A 530 -24.79 19.47 -3.77
C LEU A 530 -24.60 18.04 -4.30
N ASP A 531 -25.32 17.65 -5.35
CA ASP A 531 -25.18 16.32 -5.96
C ASP A 531 -23.79 16.13 -6.59
N SER A 532 -23.18 17.19 -7.12
CA SER A 532 -21.81 17.15 -7.64
C SER A 532 -20.75 16.83 -6.57
N LEU A 533 -21.06 17.11 -5.29
CA LEU A 533 -20.16 16.83 -4.17
C LEU A 533 -20.06 15.32 -3.83
N ARG A 534 -20.99 14.48 -4.30
CA ARG A 534 -20.99 13.02 -4.05
C ARG A 534 -19.73 12.32 -4.54
N HIS A 535 -19.09 12.87 -5.56
CA HIS A 535 -17.90 12.30 -6.19
C HIS A 535 -16.61 13.04 -5.80
N GLN A 536 -16.71 14.04 -4.92
CA GLN A 536 -15.55 14.78 -4.42
C GLN A 536 -14.94 14.08 -3.21
N THR A 537 -13.63 13.87 -3.27
CA THR A 537 -12.83 13.38 -2.13
C THR A 537 -11.91 14.52 -1.70
N ILE A 538 -12.05 14.96 -0.45
CA ILE A 538 -11.17 16.00 0.11
C ILE A 538 -10.09 15.29 0.92
N THR A 539 -8.85 15.36 0.47
CA THR A 539 -7.71 14.64 1.05
C THR A 539 -7.35 15.15 2.45
N ASP A 540 -7.44 16.46 2.66
CA ASP A 540 -7.26 17.11 3.96
C ASP A 540 -8.35 18.17 4.16
N PRO A 541 -9.50 17.78 4.75
CA PRO A 541 -10.63 18.69 4.91
C PRO A 541 -10.32 19.90 5.80
N ARG A 542 -9.42 19.77 6.77
CA ARG A 542 -9.02 20.87 7.63
C ARG A 542 -8.24 21.92 6.85
N LEU A 543 -7.23 21.51 6.09
CA LEU A 543 -6.40 22.41 5.29
C LEU A 543 -7.22 23.09 4.18
N ALA A 544 -8.15 22.36 3.55
CA ALA A 544 -9.07 22.91 2.56
C ALA A 544 -9.93 24.01 3.15
N LEU A 545 -10.51 23.78 4.32
CA LEU A 545 -11.33 24.76 5.03
C LEU A 545 -10.51 25.99 5.46
N GLU A 546 -9.31 25.83 6.01
CA GLU A 546 -8.40 26.92 6.40
C GLU A 546 -8.02 27.79 5.19
N ARG A 547 -7.76 27.20 4.03
CA ARG A 547 -7.46 27.93 2.78
C ARG A 547 -8.66 28.71 2.27
N ALA A 548 -9.83 28.09 2.23
CA ALA A 548 -11.04 28.75 1.75
C ALA A 548 -11.46 29.91 2.66
N LEU A 549 -11.34 29.75 3.98
CA LEU A 549 -11.58 30.83 4.95
C LEU A 549 -10.59 32.01 4.79
N SER A 550 -9.30 31.72 4.58
CA SER A 550 -8.28 32.77 4.41
C SER A 550 -8.39 33.51 3.07
N ALA A 551 -9.07 32.93 2.09
CA ALA A 551 -9.30 33.54 0.79
C ALA A 551 -10.56 34.45 0.75
N LEU A 552 -11.38 34.46 1.81
CA LEU A 552 -12.52 35.37 1.92
C LEU A 552 -12.03 36.79 2.25
N PRO A 553 -12.63 37.86 1.66
CA PRO A 553 -12.30 39.22 2.01
C PRO A 553 -12.68 39.50 3.46
N ALA A 554 -11.82 40.25 4.18
CA ALA A 554 -12.04 40.66 5.57
C ALA A 554 -13.23 41.64 5.68
N ASN A 555 -14.44 41.10 5.55
CA ASN A 555 -15.67 41.84 5.78
C ASN A 555 -16.36 41.34 7.04
N THR A 556 -15.83 41.79 8.20
CA THR A 556 -16.59 41.69 9.44
C THR A 556 -16.28 42.91 10.30
N GLU A 557 -17.31 43.61 10.71
CA GLU A 557 -17.31 44.76 11.59
C GLU A 557 -16.78 44.48 13.02
N SER A 558 -15.89 43.53 13.21
CA SER A 558 -15.35 43.16 14.53
C SER A 558 -13.82 43.19 14.64
N HIS A 559 -13.08 43.72 13.65
CA HIS A 559 -11.63 43.92 13.78
C HIS A 559 -11.21 45.37 13.48
N GLN A 560 -11.73 46.32 14.26
CA GLN A 560 -11.02 47.58 14.53
C GLN A 560 -10.13 47.37 15.73
N VAL A 561 -8.94 46.79 15.55
CA VAL A 561 -7.74 47.13 16.34
C VAL A 561 -6.51 46.91 15.46
N SER A 562 -5.88 48.03 15.15
CA SER A 562 -4.51 48.27 14.71
C SER A 562 -4.05 47.82 13.32
N ASN A 563 -3.86 48.88 12.50
CA ASN A 563 -2.84 49.04 11.46
C ASN A 563 -2.70 47.97 10.36
N GLY A 564 -3.42 48.12 9.28
CA GLY A 564 -3.03 48.19 7.88
C GLY A 564 -2.04 47.16 7.29
N LYS A 565 -1.87 45.97 7.87
CA LYS A 565 -1.12 44.87 7.22
C LYS A 565 -1.92 43.57 7.24
N PRO A 566 -1.94 42.82 6.15
CA PRO A 566 -2.56 41.47 6.15
C PRO A 566 -1.83 40.59 7.16
N MET A 567 -2.59 39.89 8.00
CA MET A 567 -2.09 38.96 9.01
C MET A 567 -1.45 37.75 8.30
N THR A 568 -0.24 37.39 8.70
CA THR A 568 0.47 36.21 8.19
C THR A 568 0.06 34.96 8.97
N LEU A 569 0.30 33.78 8.39
CA LEU A 569 0.09 32.45 9.03
C LEU A 569 0.78 32.35 10.41
N GLU A 570 1.86 33.09 10.61
CA GLU A 570 2.58 33.18 11.89
C GLU A 570 1.81 33.97 12.96
N ASP A 571 1.03 34.97 12.55
CA ASP A 571 0.21 35.79 13.45
C ASP A 571 -1.03 34.99 13.92
N LEU A 572 -1.60 34.15 13.07
CA LEU A 572 -2.67 33.21 13.40
C LEU A 572 -2.19 32.12 14.38
N ALA A 573 -0.97 31.61 14.19
CA ALA A 573 -0.37 30.62 15.09
C ALA A 573 -0.03 31.23 16.48
N LYS A 574 0.26 32.53 16.57
CA LYS A 574 0.47 33.24 17.83
C LYS A 574 -0.82 33.51 18.59
N LEU A 575 -1.93 33.75 17.89
CA LEU A 575 -3.25 33.88 18.51
C LEU A 575 -3.74 32.56 19.10
N SER A 576 -3.56 31.45 18.38
CA SER A 576 -3.89 30.09 18.84
C SER A 576 -3.15 29.70 20.13
N ARG A 577 -1.90 30.14 20.29
CA ARG A 577 -1.10 29.90 21.52
C ARG A 577 -1.49 30.78 22.72
N LYS A 578 -2.16 31.93 22.51
CA LYS A 578 -2.63 32.81 23.58
C LYS A 578 -3.95 32.35 24.20
N ILE A 579 -4.73 31.53 23.54
CA ILE A 579 -6.04 31.06 24.01
C ILE A 579 -5.93 29.79 24.88
N SER A 580 -4.75 29.15 24.92
CA SER A 580 -4.53 27.90 25.67
C SER A 580 -3.93 28.06 27.06
N VAL A 581 -3.86 29.26 27.60
CA VAL A 581 -3.34 29.51 28.99
C VAL A 581 -4.27 30.45 29.74
N THR A 582 -5.23 29.89 30.47
CA THR A 582 -5.78 30.48 31.66
C THR A 582 -5.69 29.48 32.81
N PRO A 583 -4.97 29.79 33.88
CA PRO A 583 -4.94 28.98 35.08
C PRO A 583 -6.18 29.21 35.94
N ASN A 584 -6.60 28.14 36.60
CA ASN A 584 -7.55 28.13 37.70
C ASN A 584 -7.21 29.15 38.79
N ASP A 585 -8.10 30.08 39.04
CA ASP A 585 -8.20 30.76 40.33
C ASP A 585 -9.38 30.18 41.11
N THR A 586 -9.08 29.42 42.13
CA THR A 586 -10.01 29.06 43.20
C THR A 586 -9.97 30.18 44.26
N PRO A 587 -11.10 30.72 44.71
CA PRO A 587 -11.11 31.61 45.87
C PRO A 587 -11.16 30.82 47.16
N GLU A 588 -10.19 31.05 48.04
CA GLU A 588 -10.30 30.74 49.48
C GLU A 588 -11.39 31.61 50.12
N GLN A 589 -12.21 30.97 50.92
CA GLN A 589 -13.11 31.61 51.87
C GLN A 589 -12.50 31.67 53.27
N PRO A 590 -12.90 32.68 54.10
CA PRO A 590 -12.32 32.97 55.41
C PRO A 590 -12.68 31.94 56.49
#